data_c4cfe8e7ef22e7b6644d3fa73c2c7e78
#
_entry.id   c4cfe8e7ef22e7b6644d3fa73c2c7e78
#
_cell.length_a   1.000
_cell.length_b   1.000
_cell.length_c   1.000
_cell.angle_alpha   90.00
_cell.angle_beta   90.00
_cell.angle_gamma   90.00
#
_symmetry.space_group_name_H-M   'P 1'
#
loop_
_entity.id
_entity.type
_entity.pdbx_description
1 polymer ?
#
loop_
_entity_poly.entity_id
_entity_poly.type
_entity_poly.pdbx_seq_one_letter_code
_entity_poly.pdbx_strand_id
1 'polypeptide(L)'
;QVRKWDLVYDLGSGDGVIPIEAAKKYQVRAVGIEYNLELVKLSQRNAERAKVQNLVTLKQGDIFVEDFSQATVLTLYLGENLNIKLMPTILKMQAGTRVVSNTFRMEGWTPDQEMRISNGEMAYLWIVPANVDGNWQWNGPSGLGDLRLVILRVGRRVGLELMDDRIDVAE
;
A
#
# COMPACT_ATOMS: atom_id res chain seq x y z
N GLN A 1 2.79 11.68 5.38
CA GLN A 1 3.12 11.92 6.80
C GLN A 1 2.57 10.77 7.65
N VAL A 2 3.38 10.20 8.57
CA VAL A 2 2.94 9.18 9.54
C VAL A 2 2.10 9.85 10.63
N ARG A 3 1.00 9.21 11.05
CA ARG A 3 0.01 9.67 12.02
C ARG A 3 0.06 8.79 13.27
N LYS A 4 -0.40 9.28 14.42
CA LYS A 4 -0.35 8.55 15.71
C LYS A 4 -1.06 7.19 15.74
N TRP A 5 -2.05 6.99 14.88
CA TRP A 5 -2.80 5.72 14.78
C TRP A 5 -2.30 4.79 13.68
N ASP A 6 -1.20 5.15 13.01
CA ASP A 6 -0.66 4.31 11.94
C ASP A 6 -0.01 3.04 12.49
N LEU A 7 -0.11 2.00 11.69
CA LEU A 7 0.68 0.79 11.80
C LEU A 7 1.59 0.73 10.58
N VAL A 8 2.89 0.88 10.84
CA VAL A 8 3.91 0.91 9.79
C VAL A 8 4.43 -0.49 9.55
N TYR A 9 4.44 -0.95 8.32
CA TYR A 9 5.15 -2.16 7.92
C TYR A 9 6.30 -1.80 6.97
N ASP A 10 7.44 -2.46 7.17
CA ASP A 10 8.61 -2.35 6.31
C ASP A 10 8.97 -3.72 5.76
N LEU A 11 8.85 -3.89 4.45
CA LEU A 11 9.11 -5.16 3.78
C LEU A 11 10.55 -5.18 3.27
N GLY A 12 11.32 -6.19 3.67
CA GLY A 12 12.76 -6.24 3.50
C GLY A 12 13.44 -5.26 4.45
N SER A 13 13.08 -5.34 5.75
CA SER A 13 13.45 -4.31 6.73
C SER A 13 14.94 -4.26 7.09
N GLY A 14 15.73 -5.20 6.62
CA GLY A 14 17.17 -5.23 6.83
C GLY A 14 17.55 -5.15 8.31
N ASP A 15 18.34 -4.16 8.67
CA ASP A 15 18.78 -3.88 10.04
C ASP A 15 17.74 -3.13 10.90
N GLY A 16 16.53 -2.90 10.35
CA GLY A 16 15.38 -2.32 11.05
C GLY A 16 15.35 -0.81 11.13
N VAL A 17 16.17 -0.10 10.36
CA VAL A 17 16.27 1.37 10.45
C VAL A 17 14.93 2.07 10.28
N ILE A 18 14.12 1.69 9.29
CA ILE A 18 12.84 2.35 9.00
C ILE A 18 11.81 2.12 10.11
N PRO A 19 11.48 0.88 10.55
CA PRO A 19 10.53 0.67 11.62
C PRO A 19 10.99 1.27 12.96
N ILE A 20 12.29 1.25 13.27
CA ILE A 20 12.85 1.85 14.47
C ILE A 20 12.68 3.38 14.44
N GLU A 21 13.03 4.04 13.35
CA GLU A 21 12.86 5.49 13.22
C GLU A 21 11.38 5.91 13.19
N ALA A 22 10.50 5.11 12.59
CA ALA A 22 9.07 5.35 12.68
C ALA A 22 8.56 5.33 14.12
N ALA A 23 8.96 4.33 14.90
CA ALA A 23 8.59 4.21 16.30
C ALA A 23 9.18 5.35 17.16
N LYS A 24 10.45 5.69 16.98
CA LYS A 24 11.10 6.79 17.70
C LYS A 24 10.44 8.14 17.45
N LYS A 25 10.26 8.46 16.17
CA LYS A 25 9.83 9.80 15.76
C LYS A 25 8.33 10.03 15.95
N TYR A 26 7.50 9.01 15.70
CA TYR A 26 6.05 9.18 15.66
C TYR A 26 5.33 8.46 16.80
N GLN A 27 6.04 7.66 17.61
CA GLN A 27 5.47 6.86 18.70
C GLN A 27 4.35 5.91 18.21
N VAL A 28 4.59 5.31 17.03
CA VAL A 28 3.67 4.36 16.39
C VAL A 28 4.18 2.93 16.49
N ARG A 29 3.28 1.97 16.35
CA ARG A 29 3.69 0.57 16.18
C ARG A 29 4.27 0.37 14.79
N ALA A 30 5.35 -0.40 14.72
CA ALA A 30 6.00 -0.73 13.47
C ALA A 30 6.37 -2.22 13.41
N VAL A 31 6.30 -2.80 12.22
CA VAL A 31 6.66 -4.20 11.96
C VAL A 31 7.67 -4.22 10.82
N GLY A 32 8.80 -4.86 11.05
CA GLY A 32 9.77 -5.16 9.99
C GLY A 32 9.74 -6.66 9.66
N ILE A 33 9.66 -6.97 8.37
CA ILE A 33 9.74 -8.34 7.85
C ILE A 33 11.02 -8.44 7.03
N GLU A 34 11.90 -9.37 7.41
CA GLU A 34 13.19 -9.58 6.76
C GLU A 34 13.45 -11.08 6.55
N TYR A 35 13.94 -11.44 5.38
CA TYR A 35 14.21 -12.85 5.06
C TYR A 35 15.47 -13.38 5.76
N ASN A 36 16.50 -12.55 5.88
CA ASN A 36 17.78 -12.90 6.46
C ASN A 36 17.73 -12.87 7.99
N LEU A 37 17.85 -14.05 8.62
CA LEU A 37 17.81 -14.19 10.08
C LEU A 37 18.87 -13.36 10.81
N GLU A 38 20.07 -13.20 10.24
CA GLU A 38 21.13 -12.43 10.90
C GLU A 38 20.81 -10.92 10.90
N LEU A 39 20.17 -10.41 9.84
CA LEU A 39 19.65 -9.04 9.80
C LEU A 39 18.49 -8.86 10.78
N VAL A 40 17.61 -9.84 10.94
CA VAL A 40 16.55 -9.81 11.98
C VAL A 40 17.16 -9.70 13.37
N LYS A 41 18.15 -10.54 13.71
CA LYS A 41 18.84 -10.45 15.00
C LYS A 41 19.54 -9.11 15.22
N LEU A 42 20.12 -8.55 14.15
CA LEU A 42 20.73 -7.23 14.20
C LEU A 42 19.67 -6.15 14.44
N SER A 43 18.57 -6.19 13.71
CA SER A 43 17.47 -5.22 13.84
C SER A 43 16.85 -5.23 15.24
N GLN A 44 16.68 -6.42 15.85
CA GLN A 44 16.19 -6.55 17.22
C GLN A 44 17.13 -5.88 18.24
N ARG A 45 18.44 -6.13 18.12
CA ARG A 45 19.44 -5.42 18.95
C ARG A 45 19.42 -3.90 18.73
N ASN A 46 19.21 -3.45 17.51
CA ASN A 46 19.08 -2.03 17.20
C ASN A 46 17.84 -1.41 17.85
N ALA A 47 16.69 -2.12 17.83
CA ALA A 47 15.46 -1.68 18.50
C ALA A 47 15.62 -1.57 20.02
N GLU A 48 16.32 -2.52 20.65
CA GLU A 48 16.67 -2.47 22.08
C GLU A 48 17.57 -1.26 22.41
N ARG A 49 18.64 -1.04 21.63
CA ARG A 49 19.53 0.11 21.78
C ARG A 49 18.79 1.44 21.63
N ALA A 50 17.81 1.48 20.72
CA ALA A 50 16.96 2.64 20.47
C ALA A 50 15.85 2.79 21.52
N LYS A 51 15.66 1.82 22.43
CA LYS A 51 14.61 1.78 23.47
C LYS A 51 13.18 1.83 22.91
N VAL A 52 12.96 1.19 21.76
CA VAL A 52 11.65 1.11 21.09
C VAL A 52 11.15 -0.32 20.88
N GLN A 53 11.80 -1.31 21.50
CA GLN A 53 11.44 -2.74 21.38
C GLN A 53 9.99 -3.05 21.74
N ASN A 54 9.33 -2.20 22.51
CA ASN A 54 7.92 -2.36 22.87
C ASN A 54 6.95 -1.85 21.77
N LEU A 55 7.47 -1.09 20.81
CA LEU A 55 6.70 -0.54 19.68
C LEU A 55 7.02 -1.21 18.37
N VAL A 56 8.17 -1.92 18.29
CA VAL A 56 8.66 -2.48 17.03
C VAL A 56 8.70 -4.00 17.13
N THR A 57 8.05 -4.66 16.17
CA THR A 57 8.14 -6.12 15.96
C THR A 57 9.04 -6.36 14.75
N LEU A 58 10.12 -7.10 14.95
CA LEU A 58 11.08 -7.45 13.89
C LEU A 58 11.12 -8.97 13.78
N LYS A 59 10.69 -9.50 12.65
CA LYS A 59 10.53 -10.93 12.45
C LYS A 59 11.15 -11.42 11.15
N GLN A 60 11.63 -12.66 11.18
CA GLN A 60 11.99 -13.36 9.96
C GLN A 60 10.73 -13.76 9.20
N GLY A 61 10.72 -13.54 7.91
CA GLY A 61 9.62 -13.95 7.05
C GLY A 61 9.88 -13.69 5.58
N ASP A 62 9.10 -14.38 4.76
CA ASP A 62 9.03 -14.12 3.32
C ASP A 62 7.89 -13.13 3.06
N ILE A 63 8.24 -11.96 2.49
CA ILE A 63 7.29 -10.88 2.19
C ILE A 63 6.18 -11.30 1.21
N PHE A 64 6.35 -12.42 0.49
CA PHE A 64 5.32 -12.96 -0.42
C PHE A 64 4.35 -13.91 0.29
N VAL A 65 4.66 -14.33 1.52
CA VAL A 65 3.85 -15.28 2.31
C VAL A 65 3.26 -14.61 3.55
N GLU A 66 3.99 -13.67 4.13
CA GLU A 66 3.59 -12.97 5.35
C GLU A 66 2.39 -12.05 5.14
N ASP A 67 1.49 -12.01 6.12
CA ASP A 67 0.36 -11.09 6.12
C ASP A 67 0.76 -9.72 6.66
N PHE A 68 0.62 -8.72 5.81
CA PHE A 68 0.80 -7.30 6.12
C PHE A 68 -0.46 -6.46 5.80
N SER A 69 -1.61 -7.11 5.63
CA SER A 69 -2.87 -6.47 5.24
C SER A 69 -3.35 -5.39 6.22
N GLN A 70 -2.93 -5.47 7.48
CA GLN A 70 -3.28 -4.50 8.53
C GLN A 70 -2.46 -3.20 8.47
N ALA A 71 -1.42 -3.13 7.64
CA ALA A 71 -0.61 -1.93 7.53
C ALA A 71 -1.46 -0.74 7.04
N THR A 72 -1.26 0.42 7.66
CA THR A 72 -1.79 1.70 7.18
C THR A 72 -0.72 2.51 6.43
N VAL A 73 0.54 2.16 6.68
CA VAL A 73 1.72 2.65 5.96
C VAL A 73 2.61 1.45 5.64
N LEU A 74 2.96 1.30 4.39
CA LEU A 74 3.87 0.27 3.89
C LEU A 74 5.10 0.95 3.31
N THR A 75 6.28 0.51 3.70
CA THR A 75 7.55 1.00 3.17
C THR A 75 8.28 -0.11 2.41
N LEU A 76 8.90 0.26 1.30
CA LEU A 76 9.58 -0.64 0.36
C LEU A 76 10.93 -0.06 -0.06
N TYR A 77 11.97 -0.89 0.01
CA TYR A 77 13.26 -0.63 -0.63
C TYR A 77 13.83 -1.95 -1.18
N LEU A 78 13.12 -2.54 -2.14
CA LEU A 78 13.31 -3.95 -2.54
C LEU A 78 13.85 -4.12 -3.97
N GLY A 79 13.73 -3.10 -4.80
CA GLY A 79 13.94 -3.21 -6.24
C GLY A 79 12.62 -3.34 -7.02
N GLU A 80 12.66 -2.92 -8.28
CA GLU A 80 11.48 -2.79 -9.13
C GLU A 80 10.74 -4.12 -9.33
N ASN A 81 11.46 -5.18 -9.60
CA ASN A 81 10.89 -6.51 -9.85
C ASN A 81 10.08 -7.04 -8.63
N LEU A 82 10.58 -6.80 -7.40
CA LEU A 82 9.89 -7.24 -6.20
C LEU A 82 8.67 -6.36 -5.91
N ASN A 83 8.79 -5.06 -6.15
CA ASN A 83 7.66 -4.13 -6.04
C ASN A 83 6.51 -4.52 -6.98
N ILE A 84 6.82 -4.85 -8.25
CA ILE A 84 5.83 -5.32 -9.24
C ILE A 84 5.16 -6.61 -8.77
N LYS A 85 5.92 -7.57 -8.25
CA LYS A 85 5.37 -8.82 -7.73
C LYS A 85 4.46 -8.63 -6.51
N LEU A 86 4.76 -7.64 -5.66
CA LEU A 86 3.94 -7.31 -4.48
C LEU A 86 2.68 -6.52 -4.84
N MET A 87 2.67 -5.80 -5.95
CA MET A 87 1.58 -4.91 -6.34
C MET A 87 0.18 -5.55 -6.28
N PRO A 88 -0.07 -6.79 -6.77
CA PRO A 88 -1.39 -7.42 -6.68
C PRO A 88 -1.86 -7.63 -5.22
N THR A 89 -0.94 -7.91 -4.29
CA THR A 89 -1.25 -8.06 -2.87
C THR A 89 -1.50 -6.70 -2.23
N ILE A 90 -0.68 -5.70 -2.57
CA ILE A 90 -0.82 -4.33 -2.08
C ILE A 90 -2.15 -3.71 -2.52
N LEU A 91 -2.59 -3.95 -3.75
CA LEU A 91 -3.87 -3.44 -4.27
C LEU A 91 -5.11 -4.04 -3.57
N LYS A 92 -4.96 -5.14 -2.83
CA LYS A 92 -6.03 -5.74 -2.01
C LYS A 92 -6.06 -5.22 -0.58
N MET A 93 -5.09 -4.42 -0.17
CA MET A 93 -5.05 -3.83 1.16
C MET A 93 -6.18 -2.81 1.35
N GLN A 94 -6.38 -2.38 2.59
CA GLN A 94 -7.40 -1.39 2.93
C GLN A 94 -7.21 -0.10 2.11
N ALA A 95 -8.29 0.40 1.54
CA ALA A 95 -8.31 1.67 0.83
C ALA A 95 -7.77 2.80 1.72
N GLY A 96 -6.91 3.65 1.14
CA GLY A 96 -6.23 4.71 1.89
C GLY A 96 -4.90 4.29 2.52
N THR A 97 -4.52 3.01 2.47
CA THR A 97 -3.16 2.58 2.84
C THR A 97 -2.14 3.32 1.99
N ARG A 98 -1.14 3.90 2.65
CA ARG A 98 -0.07 4.65 1.98
C ARG A 98 1.13 3.75 1.78
N VAL A 99 1.55 3.61 0.54
CA VAL A 99 2.70 2.78 0.14
C VAL A 99 3.81 3.73 -0.31
N VAL A 100 4.94 3.63 0.33
CA VAL A 100 6.12 4.46 0.01
C VAL A 100 7.24 3.56 -0.45
N SER A 101 7.79 3.81 -1.63
CA SER A 101 9.00 3.14 -2.11
C SER A 101 10.12 4.15 -2.29
N ASN A 102 11.30 3.79 -1.81
CA ASN A 102 12.52 4.51 -2.11
C ASN A 102 13.10 3.99 -3.42
N THR A 103 13.46 4.89 -4.33
CA THR A 103 14.16 4.66 -5.60
C THR A 103 13.36 3.87 -6.65
N PHE A 104 12.61 2.83 -6.27
CA PHE A 104 12.03 1.88 -7.20
C PHE A 104 10.53 2.10 -7.39
N ARG A 105 10.10 2.14 -8.64
CA ARG A 105 8.68 2.27 -9.01
C ARG A 105 7.96 0.92 -8.97
N MET A 106 6.64 1.00 -9.14
CA MET A 106 5.77 -0.12 -9.50
C MET A 106 5.26 0.15 -10.92
N GLU A 107 5.83 -0.55 -11.90
CA GLU A 107 5.39 -0.42 -13.29
C GLU A 107 3.90 -0.76 -13.41
N GLY A 108 3.16 0.01 -14.21
CA GLY A 108 1.71 -0.15 -14.36
C GLY A 108 0.86 0.56 -13.29
N TRP A 109 1.48 1.10 -12.23
CA TRP A 109 0.78 1.90 -11.23
C TRP A 109 1.47 3.26 -11.04
N THR A 110 0.87 4.32 -11.60
CA THR A 110 1.37 5.69 -11.48
C THR A 110 1.34 6.14 -10.02
N PRO A 111 2.45 6.66 -9.46
CA PRO A 111 2.46 7.15 -8.09
C PRO A 111 1.59 8.40 -7.94
N ASP A 112 1.05 8.56 -6.74
CA ASP A 112 0.27 9.74 -6.34
C ASP A 112 1.13 10.97 -6.15
N GLN A 113 2.35 10.75 -5.64
CA GLN A 113 3.33 11.78 -5.43
C GLN A 113 4.73 11.21 -5.66
N GLU A 114 5.60 12.07 -6.15
CA GLU A 114 7.03 11.80 -6.30
C GLU A 114 7.81 12.93 -5.63
N MET A 115 8.87 12.58 -4.93
CA MET A 115 9.70 13.56 -4.25
C MET A 115 11.17 13.15 -4.31
N ARG A 116 12.03 14.09 -4.65
CA ARG A 116 13.48 13.88 -4.50
C ARG A 116 13.86 14.08 -3.04
N ILE A 117 14.54 13.09 -2.46
CA ILE A 117 15.01 13.14 -1.08
C ILE A 117 16.44 13.67 -0.99
N SER A 118 16.90 13.95 0.23
CA SER A 118 18.15 14.68 0.49
C SER A 118 19.43 14.04 -0.07
N ASN A 119 19.43 12.71 -0.25
CA ASN A 119 20.54 11.97 -0.86
C ASN A 119 20.50 11.95 -2.40
N GLY A 120 19.51 12.61 -3.01
CA GLY A 120 19.34 12.68 -4.47
C GLY A 120 18.47 11.56 -5.06
N GLU A 121 18.10 10.56 -4.29
CA GLU A 121 17.17 9.50 -4.70
C GLU A 121 15.73 10.00 -4.80
N MET A 122 14.87 9.20 -5.42
CA MET A 122 13.44 9.48 -5.53
C MET A 122 12.64 8.66 -4.54
N ALA A 123 11.70 9.27 -3.88
CA ALA A 123 10.66 8.59 -3.11
C ALA A 123 9.33 8.68 -3.85
N TYR A 124 8.62 7.57 -3.90
CA TYR A 124 7.33 7.43 -4.55
C TYR A 124 6.27 7.10 -3.52
N LEU A 125 5.12 7.75 -3.62
CA LEU A 125 3.96 7.49 -2.78
C LEU A 125 2.80 7.00 -3.64
N TRP A 126 2.20 5.88 -3.25
CA TRP A 126 0.91 5.42 -3.74
C TRP A 126 -0.09 5.35 -2.59
N ILE A 127 -1.34 5.63 -2.89
CA ILE A 127 -2.46 5.43 -1.97
C ILE A 127 -3.31 4.29 -2.53
N VAL A 128 -3.49 3.23 -1.76
CA VAL A 128 -4.34 2.10 -2.19
C VAL A 128 -5.74 2.63 -2.44
N PRO A 129 -6.26 2.47 -3.66
CA PRO A 129 -7.56 3.02 -4.02
C PRO A 129 -8.70 2.18 -3.43
N ALA A 130 -9.88 2.78 -3.30
CA ALA A 130 -11.07 2.02 -2.96
C ALA A 130 -11.36 0.96 -4.03
N ASN A 131 -11.78 -0.23 -3.59
CA ASN A 131 -12.30 -1.22 -4.52
C ASN A 131 -13.75 -0.85 -4.86
N VAL A 132 -13.92 -0.31 -6.07
CA VAL A 132 -15.23 0.12 -6.58
C VAL A 132 -15.67 -0.73 -7.78
N ASP A 133 -14.93 -1.82 -8.05
CA ASP A 133 -15.29 -2.75 -9.13
C ASP A 133 -16.63 -3.41 -8.82
N GLY A 134 -17.50 -3.49 -9.81
CA GLY A 134 -18.78 -4.18 -9.69
C GLY A 134 -19.91 -3.52 -10.46
N ASN A 135 -21.07 -4.14 -10.33
CA ASN A 135 -22.31 -3.60 -10.86
C ASN A 135 -22.99 -2.75 -9.80
N TRP A 136 -23.24 -1.50 -10.12
CA TRP A 136 -23.89 -0.55 -9.25
C TRP A 136 -25.25 -0.18 -9.84
N GLN A 137 -26.31 -0.24 -9.04
CA GLN A 137 -27.63 0.21 -9.42
C GLN A 137 -27.94 1.52 -8.68
N TRP A 138 -28.33 2.52 -9.44
CA TRP A 138 -28.84 3.76 -8.87
C TRP A 138 -30.32 3.88 -9.20
N ASN A 139 -31.14 3.97 -8.18
CA ASN A 139 -32.56 4.21 -8.32
C ASN A 139 -32.77 5.73 -8.33
N GLY A 140 -32.96 6.29 -9.51
CA GLY A 140 -33.21 7.72 -9.66
C GLY A 140 -34.55 8.17 -9.06
N PRO A 141 -34.71 9.48 -8.82
CA PRO A 141 -36.04 10.02 -8.50
C PRO A 141 -37.04 9.68 -9.58
N SER A 142 -38.29 9.51 -9.21
CA SER A 142 -39.38 9.16 -10.12
C SER A 142 -39.37 10.04 -11.38
N GLY A 143 -39.15 9.43 -12.54
CA GLY A 143 -39.10 10.07 -13.86
C GLY A 143 -37.73 10.04 -14.57
N LEU A 144 -36.63 9.68 -13.90
CA LEU A 144 -35.30 9.60 -14.52
C LEU A 144 -34.85 8.17 -14.87
N GLY A 145 -35.64 7.16 -14.50
CA GLY A 145 -35.31 5.74 -14.74
C GLY A 145 -34.14 5.24 -13.85
N ASP A 146 -33.97 3.94 -13.83
CA ASP A 146 -32.87 3.29 -13.13
C ASP A 146 -31.63 3.27 -14.02
N LEU A 147 -30.48 3.65 -13.46
CA LEU A 147 -29.20 3.56 -14.14
C LEU A 147 -28.43 2.36 -13.59
N ARG A 148 -27.96 1.52 -14.49
CA ARG A 148 -26.98 0.47 -14.15
C ARG A 148 -25.61 0.93 -14.56
N LEU A 149 -24.70 0.94 -13.60
CA LEU A 149 -23.31 1.35 -13.78
C LEU A 149 -22.44 0.11 -13.63
N VAL A 150 -21.66 -0.20 -14.65
CA VAL A 150 -20.56 -1.15 -14.52
C VAL A 150 -19.30 -0.33 -14.28
N ILE A 151 -18.75 -0.45 -13.09
CA ILE A 151 -17.49 0.21 -12.73
C ILE A 151 -16.36 -0.79 -12.93
N LEU A 152 -15.52 -0.52 -13.92
CA LEU A 152 -14.30 -1.29 -14.17
C LEU A 152 -13.11 -0.42 -13.77
N ARG A 153 -12.31 -0.92 -12.87
CA ARG A 153 -11.08 -0.25 -12.46
C ARG A 153 -9.89 -0.77 -13.24
N VAL A 154 -9.27 0.09 -14.02
CA VAL A 154 -7.97 -0.16 -14.63
C VAL A 154 -6.97 0.80 -14.00
N GLY A 155 -6.23 0.32 -13.00
CA GLY A 155 -5.36 1.15 -12.18
C GLY A 155 -6.16 2.19 -11.38
N ARG A 156 -5.88 3.49 -11.61
CA ARG A 156 -6.64 4.61 -11.01
C ARG A 156 -7.81 5.09 -11.87
N ARG A 157 -7.91 4.63 -13.10
CA ARG A 157 -9.02 5.03 -13.98
C ARG A 157 -10.25 4.20 -13.65
N VAL A 158 -11.33 4.89 -13.36
CA VAL A 158 -12.66 4.32 -13.25
C VAL A 158 -13.33 4.53 -14.61
N GLY A 159 -13.55 3.47 -15.34
CA GLY A 159 -14.39 3.49 -16.52
C GLY A 159 -15.86 3.36 -16.06
N LEU A 160 -16.72 4.25 -16.52
CA LEU A 160 -18.15 4.19 -16.32
C LEU A 160 -18.76 3.75 -17.65
N GLU A 161 -19.35 2.55 -17.70
CA GLU A 161 -20.25 2.16 -18.75
C GLU A 161 -21.69 2.31 -18.26
N LEU A 162 -22.45 3.20 -18.90
CA LEU A 162 -23.88 3.33 -18.70
C LEU A 162 -24.56 2.22 -19.52
N MET A 163 -25.17 1.27 -18.86
CA MET A 163 -26.09 0.36 -19.52
C MET A 163 -27.48 1.00 -19.53
N ASP A 164 -27.88 1.57 -20.65
CA ASP A 164 -29.25 1.97 -20.87
C ASP A 164 -30.03 0.75 -21.45
N ASP A 165 -30.92 0.16 -20.65
CA ASP A 165 -31.78 -0.95 -21.08
C ASP A 165 -32.81 -0.52 -22.18
N ARG A 166 -32.71 0.71 -22.72
CA ARG A 166 -33.60 1.26 -23.75
C ARG A 166 -33.03 1.25 -25.15
N ILE A 167 -31.84 0.70 -25.35
CA ILE A 167 -31.33 0.47 -26.69
C ILE A 167 -31.72 -0.93 -27.11
N ASP A 168 -32.98 -1.10 -27.55
CA ASP A 168 -33.34 -2.16 -28.49
C ASP A 168 -32.51 -1.93 -29.74
N VAL A 169 -31.54 -2.78 -29.98
CA VAL A 169 -30.88 -2.87 -31.28
C VAL A 169 -31.89 -3.46 -32.23
N ALA A 170 -32.68 -2.60 -32.83
CA ALA A 170 -33.42 -2.98 -34.02
C ALA A 170 -32.44 -3.17 -35.16
N GLU A 171 -32.47 -4.34 -35.77
CA GLU A 171 -31.82 -4.95 -36.92
C GLU A 171 -31.11 -4.01 -37.91
#